data_7a5b7e2ab92bdadd1f745334c2774c0e
#
_entry.id   7a5b7e2ab92bdadd1f745334c2774c0e
#
_cell.length_a   1.000
_cell.length_b   1.000
_cell.length_c   1.000
_cell.angle_alpha   90.00
_cell.angle_beta   90.00
_cell.angle_gamma   90.00
#
_symmetry.space_group_name_H-M   'P 1'
#
loop_
_entity.id
_entity.type
_entity.pdbx_description
1 polymer ?
#
loop_
_entity_poly.entity_id
_entity_poly.type
_entity_poly.pdbx_seq_one_letter_code
_entity_poly.pdbx_strand_id
1 'polypeptide(L)'
;MSKRESIARYNLIIKKLRKQPADFKQISTYLSLESELQEYNFNISKRTFLRDLDDIRSLYNIDIVYDFSRKVYFIDFEEQPELNERILEAFDTFNALNITDRLSNYI
;
A
#
# COMPACT_ATOMS: atom_id res chain seq x y z
N MET A 1 9.35 -0.33 -15.04
CA MET A 1 8.13 0.04 -14.30
C MET A 1 8.10 1.55 -14.12
N SER A 2 6.97 2.19 -14.37
CA SER A 2 6.87 3.64 -14.22
C SER A 2 6.81 4.06 -12.76
N LYS A 3 7.24 5.28 -12.48
CA LYS A 3 7.19 5.84 -11.14
C LYS A 3 5.75 5.95 -10.61
N ARG A 4 4.80 6.26 -11.52
CA ARG A 4 3.38 6.33 -11.19
C ARG A 4 2.84 4.97 -10.73
N GLU A 5 3.20 3.90 -11.42
CA GLU A 5 2.78 2.54 -11.05
C GLU A 5 3.35 2.13 -9.70
N SER A 6 4.61 2.50 -9.44
CA SER A 6 5.25 2.20 -8.15
C SER A 6 4.54 2.90 -7.00
N ILE A 7 4.21 4.18 -7.16
CA ILE A 7 3.50 4.94 -6.12
C ILE A 7 2.09 4.37 -5.89
N ALA A 8 1.39 4.02 -6.96
CA ALA A 8 0.07 3.40 -6.85
C ALA A 8 0.16 2.07 -6.09
N ARG A 9 1.20 1.28 -6.35
CA ARG A 9 1.43 0.02 -5.65
C ARG A 9 1.72 0.25 -4.17
N TYR A 10 2.52 1.26 -3.80
CA TYR A 10 2.78 1.60 -2.40
C TYR A 10 1.47 1.93 -1.67
N ASN A 11 0.61 2.71 -2.29
CA ASN A 11 -0.72 3.03 -1.75
C ASN A 11 -1.54 1.77 -1.49
N LEU A 12 -1.52 0.82 -2.42
CA LEU A 12 -2.26 -0.43 -2.28
C LEU A 12 -1.72 -1.28 -1.13
N ILE A 13 -0.41 -1.37 -0.99
CA ILE A 13 0.22 -2.11 0.10
C ILE A 13 -0.17 -1.50 1.45
N ILE A 14 -0.07 -0.18 1.57
CA ILE A 14 -0.43 0.53 2.79
C ILE A 14 -1.92 0.32 3.11
N LYS A 15 -2.78 0.45 2.12
CA LYS A 15 -4.22 0.25 2.28
C LYS A 15 -4.55 -1.15 2.79
N LYS A 16 -3.89 -2.16 2.23
CA LYS A 16 -4.09 -3.55 2.64
C LYS A 16 -3.68 -3.76 4.10
N LEU A 17 -2.50 -3.30 4.48
CA LEU A 17 -1.95 -3.50 5.82
C LEU A 17 -2.60 -2.61 6.88
N ARG A 18 -3.21 -1.51 6.46
CA ARG A 18 -3.96 -0.65 7.37
C ARG A 18 -5.20 -1.36 7.92
N LYS A 19 -5.82 -2.20 7.11
CA LYS A 19 -7.01 -2.96 7.52
C LYS A 19 -6.65 -4.05 8.52
N GLN A 20 -5.61 -4.82 8.24
CA GLN A 20 -5.14 -5.88 9.12
C GLN A 20 -3.76 -6.37 8.65
N PRO A 21 -2.97 -6.95 9.56
CA PRO A 21 -1.72 -7.60 9.16
C PRO A 21 -1.96 -8.68 8.11
N ALA A 22 -1.00 -8.89 7.23
CA ALA A 22 -1.11 -9.85 6.15
C ALA A 22 0.26 -10.43 5.78
N ASP A 23 0.28 -11.66 5.30
CA ASP A 23 1.50 -12.26 4.77
C ASP A 23 1.71 -11.83 3.31
N PHE A 24 2.88 -12.19 2.75
CA PHE A 24 3.22 -11.81 1.38
C PHE A 24 2.22 -12.38 0.37
N LYS A 25 1.77 -13.61 0.59
CA LYS A 25 0.82 -14.26 -0.31
C LYS A 25 -0.50 -13.49 -0.36
N GLN A 26 -1.00 -13.06 0.78
CA GLN A 26 -2.23 -12.27 0.86
C GLN A 26 -2.07 -10.91 0.18
N ILE A 27 -0.93 -10.25 0.39
CA ILE A 27 -0.62 -8.98 -0.25
C ILE A 27 -0.51 -9.16 -1.76
N SER A 28 0.19 -10.22 -2.20
CA SER A 28 0.36 -10.52 -3.62
C SER A 28 -0.97 -10.81 -4.31
N THR A 29 -1.85 -11.55 -3.65
CA THR A 29 -3.20 -11.82 -4.18
C THR A 29 -3.99 -10.52 -4.30
N TYR A 30 -3.92 -9.65 -3.31
CA TYR A 30 -4.59 -8.36 -3.34
C TYR A 30 -4.09 -7.50 -4.51
N LEU A 31 -2.77 -7.43 -4.70
CA LEU A 31 -2.18 -6.68 -5.82
C LEU A 31 -2.59 -7.27 -7.17
N SER A 32 -2.71 -8.58 -7.26
CA SER A 32 -3.16 -9.25 -8.49
C SER A 32 -4.60 -8.88 -8.83
N LEU A 33 -5.49 -8.87 -7.83
CA LEU A 33 -6.88 -8.47 -8.03
C LEU A 33 -6.98 -7.00 -8.44
N GLU A 34 -6.23 -6.13 -7.81
CA GLU A 34 -6.21 -4.71 -8.15
C GLU A 34 -5.62 -4.47 -9.55
N SER A 35 -4.67 -5.31 -9.97
CA SER A 35 -4.12 -5.25 -11.33
C SER A 35 -5.20 -5.48 -12.37
N GLU A 36 -6.08 -6.44 -12.13
CA GLU A 36 -7.20 -6.70 -13.04
C GLU A 36 -8.20 -5.56 -13.05
N LEU A 37 -8.53 -5.01 -11.88
CA LEU A 37 -9.53 -3.95 -11.76
C LEU A 37 -9.06 -2.63 -12.36
N GLN A 38 -7.78 -2.31 -12.24
CA GLN A 38 -7.25 -1.00 -12.66
C GLN A 38 -6.50 -1.03 -13.99
N GLU A 39 -6.40 -2.19 -14.62
CA GLU A 39 -5.68 -2.38 -15.88
C GLU A 39 -4.20 -1.99 -15.81
N TYR A 40 -3.59 -2.07 -14.62
CA TYR A 40 -2.17 -1.90 -14.38
C TYR A 40 -1.57 -3.20 -13.86
N ASN A 41 -0.28 -3.39 -14.07
CA ASN A 41 0.41 -4.56 -13.54
C ASN A 41 1.08 -4.21 -12.21
N PHE A 42 0.46 -4.62 -11.11
CA PHE A 42 1.00 -4.45 -9.75
C PHE A 42 1.66 -5.72 -9.22
N ASN A 43 1.75 -6.76 -10.04
CA ASN A 43 2.36 -8.03 -9.63
C ASN A 43 3.87 -7.85 -9.44
N ILE A 44 4.37 -8.31 -8.30
CA ILE A 44 5.77 -8.16 -7.92
C ILE A 44 6.31 -9.42 -7.29
N SER A 45 7.63 -9.61 -7.39
CA SER A 45 8.34 -10.64 -6.65
C SER A 45 8.47 -10.23 -5.19
N LYS A 46 8.81 -11.18 -4.33
CA LYS A 46 9.09 -10.89 -2.92
C LYS A 46 10.25 -9.90 -2.77
N ARG A 47 11.26 -10.01 -3.63
CA ARG A 47 12.41 -9.10 -3.62
C ARG A 47 11.97 -7.65 -3.89
N THR A 48 11.14 -7.45 -4.91
CA THR A 48 10.60 -6.12 -5.22
C THR A 48 9.70 -5.63 -4.09
N PHE A 49 8.90 -6.50 -3.49
CA PHE A 49 8.07 -6.16 -2.35
C PHE A 49 8.91 -5.64 -1.18
N LEU A 50 10.02 -6.30 -0.84
CA LEU A 50 10.88 -5.86 0.26
C LEU A 50 11.51 -4.50 -0.05
N ARG A 51 11.89 -4.25 -1.31
CA ARG A 51 12.36 -2.94 -1.76
C ARG A 51 11.26 -1.88 -1.61
N ASP A 52 10.02 -2.24 -1.96
CA ASP A 52 8.87 -1.33 -1.81
C ASP A 52 8.68 -0.93 -0.35
N LEU A 53 8.88 -1.83 0.60
CA LEU A 53 8.78 -1.49 2.02
C LEU A 53 9.81 -0.44 2.42
N ASP A 54 11.04 -0.54 1.91
CA ASP A 54 12.08 0.45 2.14
C ASP A 54 11.73 1.81 1.50
N ASP A 55 11.18 1.78 0.28
CA ASP A 55 10.75 2.99 -0.41
C ASP A 55 9.61 3.68 0.32
N ILE A 56 8.64 2.92 0.81
CA ILE A 56 7.51 3.43 1.60
C ILE A 56 8.03 4.12 2.86
N ARG A 57 8.98 3.50 3.54
CA ARG A 57 9.60 4.09 4.72
C ARG A 57 10.30 5.41 4.39
N SER A 58 11.07 5.44 3.30
CA SER A 58 11.81 6.62 2.88
C SER A 58 10.91 7.76 2.44
N LEU A 59 9.85 7.45 1.70
CA LEU A 59 8.96 8.46 1.13
C LEU A 59 7.91 8.96 2.11
N TYR A 60 7.39 8.08 2.96
CA TYR A 60 6.22 8.39 3.81
C TYR A 60 6.46 8.24 5.29
N ASN A 61 7.65 7.78 5.68
CA ASN A 61 7.99 7.53 7.08
C ASN A 61 7.01 6.53 7.74
N ILE A 62 6.57 5.55 6.97
CA ILE A 62 5.71 4.48 7.44
C ILE A 62 6.55 3.21 7.55
N ASP A 63 6.64 2.65 8.76
CA ASP A 63 7.37 1.41 9.02
C ASP A 63 6.43 0.21 8.85
N ILE A 64 6.75 -0.64 7.88
CA ILE A 64 6.09 -1.92 7.71
C ILE A 64 7.09 -3.00 8.16
N VAL A 65 6.72 -3.76 9.18
CA VAL A 65 7.60 -4.69 9.89
C VAL A 65 7.05 -6.09 9.77
N TYR A 66 7.95 -7.08 9.80
CA TYR A 66 7.57 -8.50 9.77
C TYR A 66 7.51 -9.06 11.19
N ASP A 67 6.36 -9.64 11.56
CA ASP A 67 6.16 -10.36 12.81
C ASP A 67 6.50 -11.84 12.59
N PHE A 68 7.63 -12.29 13.13
CA PHE A 68 8.11 -13.67 12.93
C PHE A 68 7.22 -14.70 13.63
N SER A 69 6.56 -14.34 14.70
CA SER A 69 5.66 -15.24 15.43
C SER A 69 4.40 -15.52 14.64
N ARG A 70 3.79 -14.45 14.12
CA ARG A 70 2.54 -14.54 13.36
C ARG A 70 2.77 -14.74 11.86
N LYS A 71 4.01 -14.54 11.40
CA LYS A 71 4.41 -14.65 10.00
C LYS A 71 3.63 -13.71 9.08
N VAL A 72 3.44 -12.48 9.54
CA VAL A 72 2.73 -11.44 8.79
C VAL A 72 3.48 -10.12 8.85
N TYR A 73 3.21 -9.26 7.87
CA TYR A 73 3.67 -7.88 7.87
C TYR A 73 2.60 -7.00 8.50
N PHE A 74 3.03 -5.94 9.17
CA PHE A 74 2.10 -4.99 9.80
C PHE A 74 2.73 -3.60 9.83
N ILE A 75 1.88 -2.58 9.93
CA ILE A 75 2.33 -1.20 10.07
C ILE A 75 2.60 -0.94 11.55
N ASP A 76 3.82 -0.50 11.85
CA ASP A 76 4.24 -0.19 13.22
C ASP A 76 3.99 1.28 13.52
N PHE A 77 3.08 1.56 14.45
CA PHE A 77 2.71 2.91 14.86
C PHE A 77 3.36 3.35 16.17
N GLU A 78 4.24 2.53 16.76
CA GLU A 78 4.73 2.76 18.12
C GLU A 78 5.44 4.08 18.35
N GLU A 79 6.21 4.55 17.37
CA GLU A 79 7.02 5.75 17.57
C GLU A 79 6.24 7.06 17.49
N GLN A 80 5.28 7.17 16.59
CA GLN A 80 4.50 8.40 16.40
C GLN A 80 3.11 8.05 15.86
N PRO A 81 2.25 7.46 16.69
CA PRO A 81 0.94 6.99 16.20
C PRO A 81 0.07 8.10 15.60
N GLU A 82 0.08 9.30 16.16
CA GLU A 82 -0.72 10.41 15.64
C GLU A 82 -0.28 10.84 14.24
N LEU A 83 1.03 10.93 14.02
CA LEU A 83 1.59 11.31 12.72
C LEU A 83 1.27 10.25 11.66
N ASN A 84 1.42 8.98 12.01
CA ASN A 84 1.12 7.88 11.11
C ASN A 84 -0.36 7.87 10.73
N GLU A 85 -1.24 8.13 11.70
CA GLU A 85 -2.67 8.22 11.46
C GLU A 85 -3.01 9.33 10.46
N ARG A 86 -2.39 10.51 10.60
CA ARG A 86 -2.58 11.62 9.68
C ARG A 86 -2.13 11.29 8.27
N ILE A 87 -1.00 10.59 8.13
CA ILE A 87 -0.48 10.17 6.83
C ILE A 87 -1.46 9.20 6.18
N LEU A 88 -1.99 8.24 6.94
CA LEU A 88 -2.96 7.27 6.43
C LEU A 88 -4.27 7.93 6.03
N GLU A 89 -4.72 8.92 6.79
CA GLU A 89 -5.91 9.71 6.43
C GLU A 89 -5.69 10.46 5.12
N ALA A 90 -4.50 11.01 4.92
CA ALA A 90 -4.15 11.68 3.66
C ALA A 90 -4.20 10.72 2.48
N PHE A 91 -3.74 9.48 2.65
CA PHE A 91 -3.85 8.45 1.63
C PHE A 91 -5.30 8.13 1.30
N ASP A 92 -6.14 8.00 2.32
CA ASP A 92 -7.56 7.71 2.12
C ASP A 92 -8.25 8.84 1.35
N THR A 93 -7.94 10.08 1.70
CA THR A 93 -8.48 11.26 1.03
C THR A 93 -8.04 11.29 -0.44
N PHE A 94 -6.77 11.04 -0.69
CA PHE A 94 -6.23 10.99 -2.05
C PHE A 94 -6.92 9.91 -2.89
N ASN A 95 -7.08 8.72 -2.33
CA ASN A 95 -7.76 7.63 -3.02
C ASN A 95 -9.22 7.95 -3.31
N ALA A 96 -9.91 8.59 -2.38
CA ALA A 96 -11.31 9.02 -2.57
C ALA A 96 -11.42 10.05 -3.70
N LEU A 97 -10.51 11.02 -3.76
CA LEU A 97 -10.48 12.03 -4.82
C LEU A 97 -10.23 11.39 -6.19
N ASN A 98 -9.33 10.43 -6.26
CA ASN A 98 -9.07 9.70 -7.50
C ASN A 98 -10.30 8.95 -7.99
N ILE A 99 -11.05 8.32 -7.10
CA ILE A 99 -12.28 7.62 -7.44
C ILE A 99 -13.32 8.63 -7.96
N THR A 100 -13.44 9.78 -7.31
CA THR A 100 -14.35 10.84 -7.71
C THR A 100 -14.03 11.35 -9.12
N ASP A 101 -12.76 11.58 -9.41
CA ASP A 101 -12.31 12.02 -10.72
C ASP A 101 -12.66 11.01 -11.81
N ARG A 102 -12.49 9.72 -11.53
CA ARG A 102 -12.85 8.66 -12.45
C ARG A 102 -14.35 8.65 -12.75
N LEU A 103 -15.15 8.78 -11.70
CA LEU A 103 -16.62 8.84 -11.86
C LEU A 103 -17.04 10.06 -12.66
N SER A 104 -16.39 11.19 -12.44
CA SER A 104 -16.66 12.43 -13.18
C SER A 104 -16.36 12.27 -14.67
N ASN A 105 -15.34 11.50 -15.02
CA ASN A 105 -14.96 11.26 -16.41
C ASN A 105 -15.95 10.39 -17.16
N TYR A 106 -16.84 9.68 -16.48
CA TYR A 106 -17.87 8.83 -17.10
C TYR A 106 -19.22 9.54 -17.26
N ILE A 107 -19.32 10.73 -16.74
CA ILE A 107 -20.52 11.54 -16.87
C ILE A 107 -20.35 12.55 -17.99
#